data_c02afa34a7a1b1b5786e0cdf0bfbd99d
#
_entry.id   c02afa34a7a1b1b5786e0cdf0bfbd99d
#
_cell.length_a   1.000
_cell.length_b   1.000
_cell.length_c   1.000
_cell.angle_alpha   90.00
_cell.angle_beta   90.00
_cell.angle_gamma   90.00
#
_symmetry.space_group_name_H-M   'P 1'
#
loop_
_entity.id
_entity.type
_entity.pdbx_description
1 polymer ?
#
loop_
_entity_poly.entity_id
_entity_poly.type
_entity_poly.pdbx_seq_one_letter_code
_entity_poly.pdbx_strand_id
1 'polypeptide(L)'
;ALAMKVLNNDIKGHLFFDLEKGALENIETFARHQAVTPPIRTFNCDSVDGILKILPSLPKATFLHIDPYEIDKRNNNGHTYLDVLTSATQLGMKCLLWYGFMTINDKQILNKYVSEKLSKADINDYACSELIMNAIKKDTVICNPGILGSEILATNLSQKSNVMIQAYSKKIVAIYKDARY
;
A
#
# COMPACT_ATOMS: atom_id res chain seq x y z
N ALA A 1 -12.71 -2.32 0.91
CA ALA A 1 -13.88 -2.78 1.66
C ALA A 1 -13.66 -2.74 3.17
N LEU A 2 -12.69 -3.48 3.72
CA LEU A 2 -12.45 -3.53 5.16
C LEU A 2 -12.13 -2.16 5.77
N ALA A 3 -11.27 -1.37 5.14
CA ALA A 3 -10.92 -0.03 5.59
C ALA A 3 -12.15 0.89 5.74
N MET A 4 -13.09 0.84 4.79
CA MET A 4 -14.33 1.60 4.85
C MET A 4 -15.17 1.23 6.08
N LYS A 5 -15.23 -0.05 6.41
CA LYS A 5 -16.00 -0.54 7.56
C LYS A 5 -15.35 -0.14 8.90
N VAL A 6 -14.03 -0.24 8.98
CA VAL A 6 -13.26 0.05 10.21
C VAL A 6 -13.20 1.55 10.49
N LEU A 7 -13.02 2.37 9.45
CA LEU A 7 -12.82 3.82 9.56
C LEU A 7 -14.10 4.63 9.38
N ASN A 8 -15.28 4.00 9.38
CA ASN A 8 -16.55 4.60 8.99
C ASN A 8 -16.88 5.91 9.71
N ASN A 9 -16.52 6.04 10.99
CA ASN A 9 -16.84 7.22 11.80
C ASN A 9 -15.66 8.18 12.00
N ASP A 10 -14.46 7.79 11.58
CA ASP A 10 -13.23 8.51 11.93
C ASP A 10 -12.66 9.34 10.78
N ILE A 11 -13.27 9.28 9.61
CA ILE A 11 -12.80 9.96 8.40
C ILE A 11 -13.88 10.79 7.71
N LYS A 12 -13.44 11.75 6.91
CA LYS A 12 -14.33 12.67 6.17
C LYS A 12 -14.80 12.11 4.81
N GLY A 13 -14.15 11.07 4.30
CA GLY A 13 -14.49 10.42 3.02
C GLY A 13 -13.42 9.50 2.52
N HIS A 14 -13.77 8.77 1.48
CA HIS A 14 -12.88 7.84 0.79
C HIS A 14 -12.72 8.24 -0.68
N LEU A 15 -11.52 8.13 -1.22
CA LEU A 15 -11.21 8.31 -2.63
C LEU A 15 -10.61 7.01 -3.17
N PHE A 16 -11.13 6.52 -4.28
CA PHE A 16 -10.65 5.31 -4.94
C PHE A 16 -10.33 5.59 -6.40
N PHE A 17 -9.20 5.08 -6.84
CA PHE A 17 -8.72 5.20 -8.22
C PHE A 17 -8.46 3.81 -8.77
N ASP A 18 -9.02 3.50 -9.91
CA ASP A 18 -8.80 2.22 -10.60
C ASP A 18 -9.10 2.38 -12.10
N LEU A 19 -8.39 1.62 -12.92
CA LEU A 19 -8.67 1.50 -14.35
C LEU A 19 -9.87 0.56 -14.62
N GLU A 20 -10.12 -0.37 -13.71
CA GLU A 20 -11.22 -1.31 -13.81
C GLU A 20 -12.52 -0.73 -13.25
N LYS A 21 -13.40 -0.32 -14.14
CA LYS A 21 -14.72 0.22 -13.77
C LYS A 21 -15.53 -0.73 -12.88
N GLY A 22 -15.47 -2.05 -13.15
CA GLY A 22 -16.16 -3.05 -12.35
C GLY A 22 -15.66 -3.12 -10.91
N ALA A 23 -14.36 -2.90 -10.66
CA ALA A 23 -13.80 -2.82 -9.32
C ALA A 23 -14.38 -1.62 -8.54
N LEU A 24 -14.49 -0.46 -9.19
CA LEU A 24 -15.09 0.73 -8.60
C LEU A 24 -16.59 0.57 -8.31
N GLU A 25 -17.35 -0.04 -9.22
CA GLU A 25 -18.76 -0.37 -9.03
C GLU A 25 -18.98 -1.33 -7.84
N ASN A 26 -18.07 -2.29 -7.64
CA ASN A 26 -18.08 -3.18 -6.47
C ASN A 26 -17.84 -2.42 -5.17
N ILE A 27 -16.94 -1.45 -5.16
CA ILE A 27 -16.68 -0.58 -4.00
C ILE A 27 -17.94 0.21 -3.64
N GLU A 28 -18.59 0.84 -4.60
CA GLU A 28 -19.82 1.62 -4.39
C GLU A 28 -20.98 0.74 -3.91
N THR A 29 -21.11 -0.46 -4.48
CA THR A 29 -22.11 -1.44 -4.08
C THR A 29 -21.89 -1.92 -2.65
N PHE A 30 -20.64 -2.25 -2.29
CA PHE A 30 -20.28 -2.61 -0.93
C PHE A 30 -20.63 -1.49 0.05
N ALA A 31 -20.29 -0.25 -0.29
CA ALA A 31 -20.54 0.89 0.57
C ALA A 31 -22.03 1.09 0.84
N ARG A 32 -22.88 0.98 -0.19
CA ARG A 32 -24.36 1.02 -0.04
C ARG A 32 -24.87 -0.10 0.87
N HIS A 33 -24.41 -1.34 0.65
CA HIS A 33 -24.85 -2.51 1.44
C HIS A 33 -24.42 -2.45 2.91
N GLN A 34 -23.27 -1.82 3.19
CA GLN A 34 -22.73 -1.68 4.56
C GLN A 34 -23.10 -0.36 5.22
N ALA A 35 -23.96 0.45 4.59
CA ALA A 35 -24.34 1.77 5.09
C ALA A 35 -23.13 2.64 5.50
N VAL A 36 -22.11 2.66 4.65
CA VAL A 36 -20.91 3.50 4.89
C VAL A 36 -21.33 4.96 4.83
N THR A 37 -21.16 5.70 5.92
CA THR A 37 -21.62 7.08 6.06
C THR A 37 -20.68 8.12 5.44
N PRO A 38 -19.34 8.00 5.51
CA PRO A 38 -18.47 8.95 4.83
C PRO A 38 -18.65 8.88 3.31
N PRO A 39 -18.67 10.04 2.61
CA PRO A 39 -18.84 10.06 1.17
C PRO A 39 -17.71 9.29 0.47
N ILE A 40 -18.09 8.56 -0.57
CA ILE A 40 -17.17 7.81 -1.43
C ILE A 40 -17.13 8.49 -2.80
N ARG A 41 -15.93 8.69 -3.32
CA ARG A 41 -15.71 9.15 -4.68
C ARG A 41 -14.79 8.15 -5.39
N THR A 42 -15.22 7.71 -6.56
CA THR A 42 -14.49 6.80 -7.42
C THR A 42 -13.98 7.55 -8.65
N PHE A 43 -12.79 7.21 -9.11
CA PHE A 43 -12.15 7.82 -10.27
C PHE A 43 -11.68 6.69 -11.20
N ASN A 44 -12.32 6.56 -12.36
CA ASN A 44 -11.92 5.58 -13.36
C ASN A 44 -10.78 6.14 -14.21
N CYS A 45 -9.57 6.07 -13.70
CA CYS A 45 -8.36 6.56 -14.35
C CYS A 45 -7.12 5.85 -13.79
N ASP A 46 -5.97 6.08 -14.42
CA ASP A 46 -4.68 5.70 -13.85
C ASP A 46 -4.54 6.27 -12.44
N SER A 47 -4.29 5.40 -11.45
CA SER A 47 -4.27 5.78 -10.04
C SER A 47 -3.09 6.68 -9.69
N VAL A 48 -1.95 6.50 -10.35
CA VAL A 48 -0.75 7.34 -10.13
C VAL A 48 -1.01 8.76 -10.61
N ASP A 49 -1.49 8.92 -11.85
CA ASP A 49 -1.80 10.25 -12.40
C ASP A 49 -2.99 10.90 -11.69
N GLY A 50 -4.01 10.11 -11.40
CA GLY A 50 -5.20 10.59 -10.70
C GLY A 50 -4.89 11.18 -9.35
N ILE A 51 -4.09 10.47 -8.54
CA ILE A 51 -3.73 10.94 -7.20
C ILE A 51 -2.73 12.10 -7.27
N LEU A 52 -1.69 12.04 -8.11
CA LEU A 52 -0.73 13.12 -8.24
C LEU A 52 -1.40 14.45 -8.61
N LYS A 53 -2.41 14.42 -9.45
CA LYS A 53 -3.18 15.60 -9.87
C LYS A 53 -3.90 16.28 -8.71
N ILE A 54 -4.49 15.51 -7.78
CA ILE A 54 -5.29 16.07 -6.68
C ILE A 54 -4.51 16.23 -5.39
N LEU A 55 -3.35 15.59 -5.26
CA LEU A 55 -2.55 15.53 -4.05
C LEU A 55 -2.30 16.90 -3.39
N PRO A 56 -1.95 17.98 -4.13
CA PRO A 56 -1.72 19.28 -3.54
C PRO A 56 -2.98 19.91 -2.88
N SER A 57 -4.18 19.46 -3.27
CA SER A 57 -5.46 19.96 -2.73
C SER A 57 -5.97 19.13 -1.55
N LEU A 58 -5.35 18.00 -1.25
CA LEU A 58 -5.76 17.14 -0.14
C LEU A 58 -5.26 17.68 1.20
N PRO A 59 -6.04 17.51 2.28
CA PRO A 59 -5.60 17.87 3.62
C PRO A 59 -4.36 17.06 4.05
N LYS A 60 -3.47 17.67 4.85
CA LYS A 60 -2.33 16.95 5.47
C LYS A 60 -2.75 15.74 6.32
N ALA A 61 -3.97 15.76 6.88
CA ALA A 61 -4.53 14.63 7.63
C ALA A 61 -4.94 13.45 6.74
N THR A 62 -4.73 13.53 5.42
CA THR A 62 -5.01 12.43 4.50
C THR A 62 -4.10 11.24 4.80
N PHE A 63 -4.69 10.05 4.76
CA PHE A 63 -3.98 8.78 4.79
C PHE A 63 -4.03 8.12 3.41
N LEU A 64 -2.88 7.80 2.85
CA LEU A 64 -2.76 7.08 1.59
C LEU A 64 -2.42 5.62 1.87
N HIS A 65 -3.23 4.72 1.31
CA HIS A 65 -2.91 3.30 1.19
C HIS A 65 -2.62 2.99 -0.27
N ILE A 66 -1.42 2.55 -0.55
CA ILE A 66 -0.90 2.29 -1.90
C ILE A 66 -0.59 0.80 -1.98
N ASP A 67 -1.29 0.09 -2.87
CA ASP A 67 -1.23 -1.37 -2.99
C ASP A 67 -1.12 -1.76 -4.47
N PRO A 68 0.05 -1.53 -5.09
CA PRO A 68 0.27 -1.81 -6.50
C PRO A 68 0.64 -3.28 -6.73
N TYR A 69 0.37 -3.77 -7.93
CA TYR A 69 0.91 -5.05 -8.37
C TYR A 69 2.43 -4.98 -8.60
N GLU A 70 2.92 -3.88 -9.21
CA GLU A 70 4.34 -3.62 -9.53
C GLU A 70 4.71 -2.19 -9.13
N ILE A 71 5.54 -2.02 -8.10
CA ILE A 71 5.86 -0.68 -7.56
C ILE A 71 6.79 0.15 -8.45
N ASP A 72 7.59 -0.51 -9.28
CA ASP A 72 8.61 0.07 -10.16
C ASP A 72 8.09 0.33 -11.57
N LYS A 73 6.89 -0.17 -11.89
CA LYS A 73 6.26 0.06 -13.19
C LYS A 73 5.91 1.53 -13.38
N ARG A 74 6.40 2.06 -14.50
CA ARG A 74 6.07 3.42 -14.92
C ARG A 74 4.76 3.43 -15.67
N ASN A 75 3.92 4.41 -15.39
CA ASN A 75 2.76 4.68 -16.20
C ASN A 75 3.13 5.41 -17.51
N ASN A 76 2.15 5.75 -18.34
CA ASN A 76 2.37 6.41 -19.63
C ASN A 76 3.04 7.79 -19.51
N ASN A 77 2.95 8.45 -18.36
CA ASN A 77 3.58 9.73 -18.07
C ASN A 77 4.95 9.59 -17.38
N GLY A 78 5.44 8.35 -17.23
CA GLY A 78 6.75 8.05 -16.63
C GLY A 78 6.78 8.06 -15.11
N HIS A 79 5.63 8.22 -14.44
CA HIS A 79 5.49 8.20 -12.99
C HIS A 79 5.33 6.77 -12.46
N THR A 80 5.67 6.59 -11.19
CA THR A 80 5.52 5.33 -10.45
C THR A 80 4.74 5.55 -9.14
N TYR A 81 4.35 4.48 -8.47
CA TYR A 81 3.74 4.56 -7.14
C TYR A 81 4.64 5.19 -6.08
N LEU A 82 5.97 5.07 -6.24
CA LEU A 82 6.92 5.75 -5.34
C LEU A 82 6.94 7.27 -5.55
N ASP A 83 6.61 7.77 -6.74
CA ASP A 83 6.46 9.22 -6.96
C ASP A 83 5.24 9.75 -6.20
N VAL A 84 4.15 8.97 -6.13
CA VAL A 84 2.99 9.29 -5.29
C VAL A 84 3.37 9.28 -3.81
N LEU A 85 4.03 8.22 -3.35
CA LEU A 85 4.45 8.06 -1.95
C LEU A 85 5.33 9.24 -1.51
N THR A 86 6.38 9.54 -2.29
CA THR A 86 7.34 10.60 -1.93
C THR A 86 6.67 11.97 -1.92
N SER A 87 5.87 12.28 -2.94
CA SER A 87 5.13 13.55 -3.00
C SER A 87 4.15 13.72 -1.84
N ALA A 88 3.39 12.68 -1.50
CA ALA A 88 2.46 12.71 -0.37
C ALA A 88 3.21 12.84 0.97
N THR A 89 4.33 12.14 1.13
CA THR A 89 5.16 12.22 2.33
C THR A 89 5.72 13.62 2.54
N GLN A 90 6.23 14.26 1.48
CA GLN A 90 6.74 15.64 1.52
C GLN A 90 5.64 16.66 1.85
N LEU A 91 4.38 16.40 1.49
CA LEU A 91 3.22 17.20 1.88
C LEU A 91 2.76 16.94 3.32
N GLY A 92 3.42 16.03 4.05
CA GLY A 92 3.13 15.69 5.44
C GLY A 92 1.97 14.71 5.61
N MET A 93 1.53 14.05 4.55
CA MET A 93 0.48 13.02 4.59
C MET A 93 1.03 11.70 5.13
N LYS A 94 0.18 10.94 5.78
CA LYS A 94 0.52 9.59 6.26
C LYS A 94 0.36 8.59 5.12
N CYS A 95 1.39 7.79 4.87
CA CYS A 95 1.35 6.83 3.78
C CYS A 95 1.68 5.42 4.25
N LEU A 96 1.04 4.45 3.62
CA LEU A 96 1.33 3.03 3.74
C LEU A 96 1.41 2.46 2.32
N LEU A 97 2.56 1.93 1.95
CA LEU A 97 2.80 1.25 0.69
C LEU A 97 3.06 -0.22 0.97
N TRP A 98 2.26 -1.09 0.36
CA TRP A 98 2.52 -2.52 0.30
C TRP A 98 3.18 -2.87 -1.04
N TYR A 99 4.14 -3.77 -1.03
CA TYR A 99 4.70 -4.37 -2.24
C TYR A 99 5.12 -5.81 -2.02
N GLY A 100 4.84 -6.64 -3.02
CA GLY A 100 5.19 -8.05 -3.03
C GLY A 100 6.48 -8.33 -3.77
N PHE A 101 7.11 -9.47 -3.48
CA PHE A 101 8.27 -9.99 -4.22
C PHE A 101 8.14 -11.51 -4.37
N MET A 102 8.69 -12.04 -5.46
CA MET A 102 8.63 -13.47 -5.79
C MET A 102 9.84 -14.23 -5.28
N THR A 103 11.00 -13.58 -5.24
CA THR A 103 12.27 -14.17 -4.81
C THR A 103 13.01 -13.25 -3.85
N ILE A 104 14.04 -13.77 -3.17
CA ILE A 104 14.92 -12.94 -2.35
C ILE A 104 15.71 -11.94 -3.20
N ASN A 105 16.05 -12.30 -4.43
CA ASN A 105 16.72 -11.39 -5.36
C ASN A 105 15.80 -10.24 -5.75
N ASP A 106 14.53 -10.51 -6.07
CA ASP A 106 13.53 -9.46 -6.36
C ASP A 106 13.38 -8.50 -5.17
N LYS A 107 13.32 -9.07 -3.94
CA LYS A 107 13.29 -8.27 -2.71
C LYS A 107 14.47 -7.29 -2.66
N GLN A 108 15.70 -7.77 -2.91
CA GLN A 108 16.90 -6.92 -2.86
C GLN A 108 16.85 -5.82 -3.90
N ILE A 109 16.40 -6.12 -5.12
CA ILE A 109 16.24 -5.15 -6.20
C ILE A 109 15.20 -4.09 -5.83
N LEU A 110 14.02 -4.52 -5.35
CA LEU A 110 12.95 -3.60 -4.97
C LEU A 110 13.33 -2.73 -3.78
N ASN A 111 13.98 -3.28 -2.76
CA ASN A 111 14.43 -2.53 -1.60
C ASN A 111 15.48 -1.49 -1.96
N LYS A 112 16.40 -1.83 -2.87
CA LYS A 112 17.36 -0.86 -3.41
C LYS A 112 16.63 0.26 -4.15
N TYR A 113 15.68 -0.07 -5.02
CA TYR A 113 14.88 0.89 -5.75
C TYR A 113 14.09 1.83 -4.82
N VAL A 114 13.45 1.29 -3.79
CA VAL A 114 12.73 2.05 -2.77
C VAL A 114 13.68 3.00 -2.02
N SER A 115 14.81 2.48 -1.51
CA SER A 115 15.77 3.29 -0.75
C SER A 115 16.37 4.42 -1.58
N GLU A 116 16.69 4.18 -2.85
CA GLU A 116 17.18 5.22 -3.75
C GLU A 116 16.15 6.31 -4.02
N LYS A 117 14.87 5.94 -4.17
CA LYS A 117 13.78 6.90 -4.38
C LYS A 117 13.54 7.76 -3.14
N LEU A 118 13.51 7.14 -1.94
CA LEU A 118 13.35 7.87 -0.67
C LEU A 118 14.52 8.81 -0.43
N SER A 119 15.75 8.35 -0.63
CA SER A 119 16.96 9.17 -0.49
C SER A 119 16.96 10.37 -1.44
N LYS A 120 16.59 10.18 -2.71
CA LYS A 120 16.47 11.28 -3.69
C LYS A 120 15.39 12.31 -3.31
N ALA A 121 14.38 11.89 -2.55
CA ALA A 121 13.33 12.77 -2.05
C ALA A 121 13.62 13.34 -0.66
N ASP A 122 14.83 13.09 -0.11
CA ASP A 122 15.25 13.48 1.24
C ASP A 122 14.32 12.96 2.35
N ILE A 123 13.75 11.75 2.16
CA ILE A 123 12.88 11.09 3.13
C ILE A 123 13.73 10.08 3.90
N ASN A 124 14.09 10.44 5.14
CA ASN A 124 14.95 9.64 6.02
C ASN A 124 14.18 9.00 7.18
N ASP A 125 12.97 9.48 7.50
CA ASP A 125 12.11 8.93 8.54
C ASP A 125 11.00 8.07 7.91
N TYR A 126 11.25 6.77 7.90
CA TYR A 126 10.30 5.76 7.44
C TYR A 126 10.49 4.44 8.20
N ALA A 127 9.48 3.61 8.20
CA ALA A 127 9.52 2.27 8.77
C ALA A 127 9.19 1.22 7.71
N CYS A 128 9.93 0.10 7.73
CA CYS A 128 9.64 -1.08 6.94
C CYS A 128 9.28 -2.25 7.83
N SER A 129 8.32 -3.05 7.38
CA SER A 129 7.93 -4.31 8.03
C SER A 129 7.81 -5.41 6.98
N GLU A 130 8.51 -6.52 7.23
CA GLU A 130 8.56 -7.66 6.32
C GLU A 130 7.54 -8.74 6.71
N LEU A 131 6.96 -9.36 5.67
CA LEU A 131 6.18 -10.58 5.77
C LEU A 131 6.83 -11.64 4.87
N ILE A 132 7.85 -12.32 5.39
CA ILE A 132 8.55 -13.40 4.67
C ILE A 132 8.10 -14.72 5.26
N MET A 133 7.53 -15.57 4.41
CA MET A 133 7.17 -16.93 4.82
C MET A 133 8.42 -17.83 4.87
N ASN A 134 8.54 -18.67 5.90
CA ASN A 134 9.69 -19.58 6.06
C ASN A 134 9.90 -20.54 4.86
N ALA A 135 8.83 -20.84 4.12
CA ALA A 135 8.87 -21.65 2.92
C ALA A 135 9.72 -21.05 1.79
N ILE A 136 9.80 -19.69 1.72
CA ILE A 136 10.63 -18.98 0.73
C ILE A 136 12.12 -19.28 0.94
N LYS A 137 12.54 -19.37 2.21
CA LYS A 137 13.95 -19.64 2.56
C LYS A 137 14.43 -21.00 2.11
N LYS A 138 13.51 -21.90 1.74
CA LYS A 138 13.83 -23.30 1.37
C LYS A 138 13.63 -23.60 -0.11
N ASP A 139 13.27 -22.62 -0.94
CA ASP A 139 12.93 -22.79 -2.36
C ASP A 139 11.89 -23.89 -2.64
N THR A 140 11.03 -24.21 -1.66
CA THR A 140 10.20 -25.42 -1.67
C THR A 140 8.74 -25.17 -2.02
N VAL A 141 8.32 -23.93 -2.29
CA VAL A 141 6.91 -23.63 -2.53
C VAL A 141 6.70 -22.85 -3.82
N ILE A 142 6.05 -23.49 -4.77
CA ILE A 142 5.44 -22.81 -5.92
C ILE A 142 4.12 -22.25 -5.41
N CYS A 143 4.04 -20.93 -5.25
CA CYS A 143 2.78 -20.23 -4.92
C CYS A 143 2.10 -19.74 -6.20
N ASN A 144 0.80 -19.89 -6.29
CA ASN A 144 -0.03 -19.18 -7.24
C ASN A 144 -0.90 -18.18 -6.45
N PRO A 145 -0.70 -16.86 -6.62
CA PRO A 145 -0.12 -16.11 -7.74
C PRO A 145 1.39 -15.80 -7.68
N GLY A 146 2.23 -16.52 -6.97
CA GLY A 146 3.68 -16.38 -7.06
C GLY A 146 4.32 -15.38 -6.10
N ILE A 147 3.56 -14.64 -5.31
CA ILE A 147 4.09 -13.73 -4.29
C ILE A 147 4.51 -14.57 -3.07
N LEU A 148 5.81 -14.59 -2.81
CA LEU A 148 6.39 -15.39 -1.72
C LEU A 148 6.62 -14.57 -0.45
N GLY A 149 6.63 -13.25 -0.55
CA GLY A 149 6.75 -12.34 0.56
C GLY A 149 6.35 -10.93 0.17
N SER A 150 6.27 -10.07 1.17
CA SER A 150 5.93 -8.66 0.96
C SER A 150 6.58 -7.78 2.00
N GLU A 151 6.64 -6.50 1.70
CA GLU A 151 7.02 -5.46 2.65
C GLU A 151 5.92 -4.40 2.75
N ILE A 152 5.84 -3.80 3.91
CA ILE A 152 5.02 -2.64 4.19
C ILE A 152 5.94 -1.49 4.52
N LEU A 153 5.93 -0.46 3.70
CA LEU A 153 6.65 0.79 3.91
C LEU A 153 5.68 1.84 4.45
N ALA A 154 6.03 2.45 5.57
CA ALA A 154 5.23 3.47 6.23
C ALA A 154 6.02 4.78 6.35
N THR A 155 5.40 5.91 5.99
CA THR A 155 5.95 7.25 6.18
C THR A 155 4.99 8.16 6.93
N ASN A 156 5.53 9.10 7.72
CA ASN A 156 4.78 10.04 8.57
C ASN A 156 3.81 9.37 9.55
N LEU A 157 3.98 8.10 9.87
CA LEU A 157 3.22 7.42 10.91
C LEU A 157 3.87 7.63 12.28
N SER A 158 3.07 7.53 13.35
CA SER A 158 3.62 7.56 14.71
C SER A 158 4.48 6.33 14.99
N GLN A 159 5.46 6.46 15.85
CA GLN A 159 6.26 5.32 16.31
C GLN A 159 5.39 4.18 16.86
N LYS A 160 4.32 4.52 17.60
CA LYS A 160 3.35 3.53 18.09
C LYS A 160 2.71 2.75 16.93
N SER A 161 2.31 3.43 15.85
CA SER A 161 1.74 2.77 14.66
C SER A 161 2.75 1.84 13.99
N ASN A 162 4.01 2.28 13.84
CA ASN A 162 5.07 1.49 13.25
C ASN A 162 5.35 0.21 14.08
N VAL A 163 5.42 0.32 15.41
CA VAL A 163 5.56 -0.85 16.30
C VAL A 163 4.38 -1.82 16.15
N MET A 164 3.16 -1.30 16.03
CA MET A 164 1.96 -2.14 15.82
C MET A 164 2.01 -2.86 14.47
N ILE A 165 2.37 -2.19 13.39
CA ILE A 165 2.51 -2.80 12.07
C ILE A 165 3.52 -3.95 12.13
N GLN A 166 4.70 -3.74 12.72
CA GLN A 166 5.72 -4.77 12.88
C GLN A 166 5.22 -5.96 13.70
N ALA A 167 4.50 -5.71 14.80
CA ALA A 167 3.94 -6.76 15.64
C ALA A 167 2.90 -7.59 14.90
N TYR A 168 2.01 -6.96 14.11
CA TYR A 168 1.00 -7.66 13.30
C TYR A 168 1.65 -8.42 12.14
N SER A 169 2.65 -7.88 11.47
CA SER A 169 3.42 -8.58 10.43
C SER A 169 4.00 -9.88 10.96
N LYS A 170 4.62 -9.86 12.15
CA LYS A 170 5.14 -11.08 12.81
C LYS A 170 4.03 -12.09 13.14
N LYS A 171 2.88 -11.63 13.62
CA LYS A 171 1.73 -12.50 13.90
C LYS A 171 1.19 -13.17 12.64
N ILE A 172 1.06 -12.42 11.55
CA ILE A 172 0.61 -12.96 10.25
C ILE A 172 1.57 -14.04 9.78
N VAL A 173 2.88 -13.78 9.79
CA VAL A 173 3.88 -14.79 9.42
C VAL A 173 3.79 -16.06 10.27
N ALA A 174 3.56 -15.93 11.58
CA ALA A 174 3.39 -17.07 12.48
C ALA A 174 2.16 -17.92 12.11
N ILE A 175 1.02 -17.27 11.89
CA ILE A 175 -0.24 -17.96 11.48
C ILE A 175 -0.05 -18.71 10.17
N TYR A 176 0.58 -18.09 9.16
CA TYR A 176 0.82 -18.75 7.87
C TYR A 176 1.80 -19.89 7.95
N LYS A 177 2.72 -19.88 8.92
CA LYS A 177 3.63 -21.01 9.18
C LYS A 177 2.86 -22.26 9.60
N ASP A 178 1.81 -22.06 10.40
CA ASP A 178 1.03 -23.18 10.97
C ASP A 178 -0.15 -23.62 10.06
N ALA A 179 -0.59 -22.75 9.15
CA ALA A 179 -1.77 -22.99 8.28
C ALA A 179 -1.45 -23.77 6.98
N ARG A 180 -0.22 -24.20 6.76
CA ARG A 180 0.22 -24.92 5.54
C ARG A 180 0.55 -26.39 5.81
N TYR A 181 -0.35 -27.07 6.51
CA TYR A 181 -0.35 -28.55 6.63
C TYR A 181 -1.61 -29.11 6.04
#